data_62bec47203678502e9ee915d04514b9d
#
_entry.id   62bec47203678502e9ee915d04514b9d
#
_cell.length_a   1.000
_cell.length_b   1.000
_cell.length_c   1.000
_cell.angle_alpha   90.00
_cell.angle_beta   90.00
_cell.angle_gamma   90.00
#
_symmetry.space_group_name_H-M   'P 1'
#
loop_
_entity.id
_entity.type
_entity.pdbx_description
1 polymer ?
#
loop_
_entity_poly.entity_id
_entity_poly.type
_entity_poly.pdbx_seq_one_letter_code
_entity_poly.pdbx_strand_id
1 'polypeptide(L)'
;RDTDRSRGLGDVYKRQPLGYVKDTPSGTFKNIMVERIDSIETTLAHIVPEFTSNLLAPIVILIYFFLTDWRLALWSLVPVIVGFLSYFGMMLDYKPSFERTVQTTKDLNDAAVEYIDGIEVIKAFGKTESSYAKFTKAAMAYADSFISWMKRCSIFHGLMMVVTPYTLLTVLPFGAHYVANETLAISDFVICIILSLGIVGPLITVGSYTCLLYTSPSPRDRSVSRM
;
A
#
# COMPACT_ATOMS: atom_id res chain seq x y z
N ARG A 1 -23.05 -2.17 21.89
CA ARG A 1 -21.81 -1.47 21.45
C ARG A 1 -22.07 -0.54 20.27
N ASP A 2 -22.89 -0.93 19.28
CA ASP A 2 -23.17 -0.10 18.08
C ASP A 2 -24.06 1.12 18.38
N THR A 3 -24.94 1.01 19.38
CA THR A 3 -25.87 2.08 19.77
C THR A 3 -25.17 3.28 20.45
N ASP A 4 -24.07 3.08 21.15
CA ASP A 4 -23.30 4.16 21.80
C ASP A 4 -22.41 4.94 20.82
N ARG A 5 -21.89 4.28 19.79
CA ARG A 5 -21.15 4.94 18.71
C ARG A 5 -22.04 5.88 17.89
N SER A 6 -23.24 5.44 17.54
CA SER A 6 -24.19 6.26 16.78
C SER A 6 -24.68 7.47 17.58
N ARG A 7 -24.79 7.38 18.89
CA ARG A 7 -25.14 8.52 19.80
C ARG A 7 -24.04 9.56 19.87
N GLY A 8 -22.78 9.16 20.02
CA GLY A 8 -21.64 10.08 20.07
C GLY A 8 -21.47 10.88 18.79
N LEU A 9 -21.61 10.23 17.61
CA LEU A 9 -21.56 10.91 16.32
C LEU A 9 -22.74 11.85 16.11
N GLY A 10 -23.95 11.46 16.49
CA GLY A 10 -25.14 12.29 16.43
C GLY A 10 -25.02 13.57 17.29
N ASP A 11 -24.35 13.49 18.43
CA ASP A 11 -24.14 14.65 19.32
C ASP A 11 -23.09 15.63 18.75
N VAL A 12 -22.02 15.14 18.16
CA VAL A 12 -21.02 15.99 17.47
C VAL A 12 -21.66 16.72 16.30
N TYR A 13 -22.51 16.05 15.53
CA TYR A 13 -23.23 16.64 14.40
C TYR A 13 -24.22 17.72 14.87
N LYS A 14 -24.98 17.49 15.93
CA LYS A 14 -25.94 18.45 16.50
C LYS A 14 -25.30 19.72 17.07
N ARG A 15 -24.03 19.68 17.45
CA ARG A 15 -23.26 20.82 17.96
C ARG A 15 -22.60 21.67 16.90
N GLN A 16 -22.66 21.27 15.64
CA GLN A 16 -22.07 22.07 14.55
C GLN A 16 -22.93 23.26 14.16
N PRO A 17 -22.33 24.40 13.78
CA PRO A 17 -23.08 25.56 13.32
C PRO A 17 -23.98 25.22 12.12
N LEU A 18 -25.23 25.68 12.18
CA LEU A 18 -26.26 25.35 11.18
C LEU A 18 -25.85 25.75 9.74
N GLY A 19 -25.04 26.80 9.60
CA GLY A 19 -24.51 27.25 8.30
C GLY A 19 -23.62 26.20 7.68
N TYR A 20 -22.71 25.60 8.45
CA TYR A 20 -21.82 24.53 7.96
C TYR A 20 -22.59 23.30 7.45
N VAL A 21 -23.68 22.96 8.17
CA VAL A 21 -24.53 21.82 7.80
C VAL A 21 -25.31 22.08 6.51
N LYS A 22 -25.78 23.33 6.30
CA LYS A 22 -26.53 23.71 5.09
C LYS A 22 -25.65 23.83 3.85
N ASP A 23 -24.42 24.30 4.02
CA ASP A 23 -23.48 24.54 2.92
C ASP A 23 -22.74 23.27 2.48
N THR A 24 -22.83 22.18 3.28
CA THR A 24 -22.13 20.92 2.97
C THR A 24 -23.09 19.91 2.35
N PRO A 25 -22.83 19.40 1.14
CA PRO A 25 -23.66 18.39 0.51
C PRO A 25 -23.82 17.12 1.39
N SER A 26 -25.02 16.58 1.44
CA SER A 26 -25.33 15.38 2.27
C SER A 26 -24.44 14.17 1.97
N GLY A 27 -24.01 14.01 0.71
CA GLY A 27 -23.06 12.99 0.30
C GLY A 27 -21.67 13.15 0.96
N THR A 28 -21.21 14.39 1.18
CA THR A 28 -19.97 14.67 1.88
C THR A 28 -20.06 14.27 3.36
N PHE A 29 -21.19 14.52 4.01
CA PHE A 29 -21.42 14.05 5.37
C PHE A 29 -21.42 12.54 5.49
N LYS A 30 -22.13 11.86 4.58
CA LYS A 30 -22.11 10.39 4.53
C LYS A 30 -20.70 9.85 4.38
N ASN A 31 -19.91 10.41 3.46
CA ASN A 31 -18.53 9.99 3.26
C ASN A 31 -17.67 10.18 4.51
N ILE A 32 -17.80 11.34 5.19
CA ILE A 32 -17.05 11.61 6.42
C ILE A 32 -17.49 10.70 7.57
N MET A 33 -18.80 10.54 7.76
CA MET A 33 -19.34 9.82 8.91
C MET A 33 -19.28 8.29 8.79
N VAL A 34 -19.31 7.76 7.58
CA VAL A 34 -19.32 6.31 7.34
C VAL A 34 -17.95 5.88 6.85
N GLU A 35 -17.55 6.31 5.65
CA GLU A 35 -16.36 5.75 4.98
C GLU A 35 -15.04 6.12 5.67
N ARG A 36 -14.94 7.34 6.24
CA ARG A 36 -13.70 7.76 6.90
C ARG A 36 -13.54 7.20 8.30
N ILE A 37 -14.63 7.06 9.05
CA ILE A 37 -14.58 6.46 10.39
C ILE A 37 -14.27 4.98 10.27
N ASP A 38 -14.88 4.30 9.33
CA ASP A 38 -14.61 2.89 9.02
C ASP A 38 -13.15 2.67 8.59
N SER A 39 -12.62 3.55 7.77
CA SER A 39 -11.19 3.56 7.39
C SER A 39 -10.25 3.77 8.59
N ILE A 40 -10.58 4.66 9.52
CA ILE A 40 -9.78 4.90 10.73
C ILE A 40 -9.88 3.69 11.67
N GLU A 41 -11.06 3.12 11.83
CA GLU A 41 -11.26 1.91 12.65
C GLU A 41 -10.44 0.75 12.11
N THR A 42 -10.50 0.49 10.81
CA THR A 42 -9.71 -0.54 10.13
C THR A 42 -8.22 -0.30 10.32
N THR A 43 -7.75 0.94 10.17
CA THR A 43 -6.35 1.29 10.35
C THR A 43 -5.87 1.04 11.78
N LEU A 44 -6.62 1.49 12.78
CA LEU A 44 -6.23 1.34 14.19
C LEU A 44 -6.39 -0.08 14.71
N ALA A 45 -7.46 -0.78 14.31
CA ALA A 45 -7.76 -2.10 14.83
C ALA A 45 -6.95 -3.22 14.15
N HIS A 46 -6.57 -3.04 12.89
CA HIS A 46 -5.90 -4.06 12.09
C HIS A 46 -4.49 -3.67 11.69
N ILE A 47 -4.30 -2.52 11.03
CA ILE A 47 -2.99 -2.16 10.47
C ILE A 47 -1.94 -1.95 11.56
N VAL A 48 -2.25 -1.27 12.66
CA VAL A 48 -1.27 -1.01 13.73
C VAL A 48 -0.81 -2.29 14.43
N PRO A 49 -1.69 -3.19 14.90
CA PRO A 49 -1.27 -4.46 15.51
C PRO A 49 -0.53 -5.36 14.53
N GLU A 50 -1.00 -5.48 13.29
CA GLU A 50 -0.38 -6.32 12.28
C GLU A 50 0.99 -5.77 11.83
N PHE A 51 1.12 -4.47 11.65
CA PHE A 51 2.41 -3.84 11.35
C PHE A 51 3.42 -4.08 12.47
N THR A 52 3.00 -3.88 13.72
CA THR A 52 3.86 -4.11 14.89
C THR A 52 4.28 -5.57 15.00
N SER A 53 3.36 -6.51 14.82
CA SER A 53 3.64 -7.95 14.83
C SER A 53 4.60 -8.35 13.72
N ASN A 54 4.34 -7.91 12.49
CA ASN A 54 5.17 -8.23 11.33
C ASN A 54 6.53 -7.53 11.33
N LEU A 55 6.71 -6.47 12.11
CA LEU A 55 8.01 -5.84 12.33
C LEU A 55 8.81 -6.56 13.42
N LEU A 56 8.14 -6.97 14.51
CA LEU A 56 8.78 -7.61 15.65
C LEU A 56 9.19 -9.07 15.37
N ALA A 57 8.35 -9.80 14.64
CA ALA A 57 8.59 -11.22 14.35
C ALA A 57 9.93 -11.48 13.63
N PRO A 58 10.30 -10.77 12.54
CA PRO A 58 11.60 -10.98 11.89
C PRO A 58 12.78 -10.66 12.80
N ILE A 59 12.64 -9.68 13.67
CA ILE A 59 13.70 -9.29 14.61
C ILE A 59 13.97 -10.45 15.60
N VAL A 60 12.91 -11.00 16.18
CA VAL A 60 13.02 -12.13 17.10
C VAL A 60 13.58 -13.37 16.39
N ILE A 61 13.10 -13.65 15.19
CA ILE A 61 13.59 -14.77 14.37
C ILE A 61 15.08 -14.58 14.04
N LEU A 62 15.51 -13.40 13.64
CA LEU A 62 16.90 -13.09 13.35
C LEU A 62 17.80 -13.26 14.58
N ILE A 63 17.38 -12.74 15.74
CA ILE A 63 18.13 -12.92 16.99
C ILE A 63 18.34 -14.42 17.27
N TYR A 64 17.25 -15.20 17.19
CA TYR A 64 17.35 -16.64 17.44
C TYR A 64 18.22 -17.35 16.39
N PHE A 65 18.14 -16.92 15.13
CA PHE A 65 18.98 -17.44 14.05
C PHE A 65 20.47 -17.17 14.30
N PHE A 66 20.83 -15.95 14.74
CA PHE A 66 22.21 -15.62 15.12
C PHE A 66 22.72 -16.40 16.33
N LEU A 67 21.83 -16.72 17.28
CA LEU A 67 22.18 -17.56 18.44
C LEU A 67 22.41 -19.02 18.06
N THR A 68 21.73 -19.52 17.03
CA THR A 68 21.87 -20.90 16.56
C THR A 68 23.13 -21.07 15.71
N ASP A 69 23.26 -20.32 14.62
CA ASP A 69 24.47 -20.26 13.80
C ASP A 69 24.59 -18.90 13.09
N TRP A 70 25.57 -18.10 13.49
CA TRP A 70 25.79 -16.77 12.94
C TRP A 70 26.19 -16.77 11.46
N ARG A 71 26.82 -17.84 10.96
CA ARG A 71 27.26 -17.97 9.56
C ARG A 71 26.06 -18.12 8.64
N LEU A 72 25.14 -19.03 9.00
CA LEU A 72 23.90 -19.22 8.24
C LEU A 72 22.98 -18.00 8.33
N ALA A 73 22.94 -17.35 9.50
CA ALA A 73 22.20 -16.08 9.66
C ALA A 73 22.70 -15.00 8.69
N LEU A 74 24.01 -14.86 8.51
CA LEU A 74 24.58 -13.93 7.53
C LEU A 74 24.19 -14.29 6.09
N TRP A 75 24.22 -15.57 5.72
CA TRP A 75 23.80 -16.02 4.39
C TRP A 75 22.31 -15.79 4.14
N SER A 76 21.47 -15.93 5.17
CA SER A 76 20.03 -15.64 5.06
C SER A 76 19.71 -14.16 4.88
N LEU A 77 20.59 -13.26 5.34
CA LEU A 77 20.43 -11.81 5.14
C LEU A 77 20.69 -11.35 3.71
N VAL A 78 21.48 -12.08 2.92
CA VAL A 78 21.80 -11.69 1.53
C VAL A 78 20.55 -11.48 0.68
N PRO A 79 19.63 -12.45 0.55
CA PRO A 79 18.38 -12.23 -0.20
C PRO A 79 17.50 -11.13 0.39
N VAL A 80 17.46 -11.01 1.71
CA VAL A 80 16.69 -9.96 2.40
C VAL A 80 17.22 -8.57 2.03
N ILE A 81 18.54 -8.37 2.03
CA ILE A 81 19.17 -7.11 1.64
C ILE A 81 18.88 -6.80 0.16
N VAL A 82 18.98 -7.78 -0.73
CA VAL A 82 18.66 -7.61 -2.16
C VAL A 82 17.18 -7.25 -2.35
N GLY A 83 16.27 -7.91 -1.63
CA GLY A 83 14.85 -7.58 -1.62
C GLY A 83 14.58 -6.15 -1.13
N PHE A 84 15.29 -5.73 -0.07
CA PHE A 84 15.17 -4.38 0.47
C PHE A 84 15.73 -3.30 -0.48
N LEU A 85 16.84 -3.55 -1.14
CA LEU A 85 17.39 -2.67 -2.18
C LEU A 85 16.42 -2.56 -3.37
N SER A 86 15.78 -3.63 -3.77
CA SER A 86 14.74 -3.62 -4.80
C SER A 86 13.54 -2.78 -4.39
N TYR A 87 13.07 -2.92 -3.15
CA TYR A 87 12.02 -2.09 -2.59
C TYR A 87 12.38 -0.60 -2.57
N PHE A 88 13.62 -0.29 -2.17
CA PHE A 88 14.11 1.08 -2.17
C PHE A 88 14.20 1.67 -3.59
N GLY A 89 14.63 0.86 -4.56
CA GLY A 89 14.61 1.24 -5.99
C GLY A 89 13.20 1.57 -6.50
N MET A 90 12.18 0.83 -6.06
CA MET A 90 10.78 1.14 -6.37
C MET A 90 10.35 2.49 -5.77
N MET A 91 10.81 2.81 -4.55
CA MET A 91 10.45 4.05 -3.85
C MET A 91 11.01 5.32 -4.49
N LEU A 92 12.14 5.26 -5.17
CA LEU A 92 12.78 6.43 -5.79
C LEU A 92 11.87 7.14 -6.81
N ASP A 93 11.11 6.37 -7.60
CA ASP A 93 10.22 6.92 -8.63
C ASP A 93 8.73 6.91 -8.23
N TYR A 94 8.44 6.51 -7.00
CA TYR A 94 7.08 6.37 -6.49
C TYR A 94 6.35 7.72 -6.43
N LYS A 95 6.96 8.71 -5.79
CA LYS A 95 6.34 10.01 -5.54
C LYS A 95 5.91 10.75 -6.82
N PRO A 96 6.80 10.96 -7.82
CA PRO A 96 6.39 11.64 -9.06
C PRO A 96 5.36 10.86 -9.86
N SER A 97 5.44 9.54 -9.87
CA SER A 97 4.48 8.68 -10.56
C SER A 97 3.10 8.70 -9.89
N PHE A 98 3.07 8.70 -8.55
CA PHE A 98 1.85 8.84 -7.77
C PHE A 98 1.18 10.19 -7.99
N GLU A 99 1.91 11.31 -7.86
CA GLU A 99 1.39 12.66 -8.08
C GLU A 99 0.82 12.80 -9.50
N ARG A 100 1.50 12.27 -10.52
CA ARG A 100 1.01 12.26 -11.89
C ARG A 100 -0.29 11.47 -12.04
N THR A 101 -0.37 10.29 -11.41
CA THR A 101 -1.58 9.46 -11.46
C THR A 101 -2.75 10.13 -10.74
N VAL A 102 -2.52 10.76 -9.58
CA VAL A 102 -3.54 11.54 -8.87
C VAL A 102 -4.06 12.70 -9.73
N GLN A 103 -3.15 13.43 -10.40
CA GLN A 103 -3.57 14.53 -11.29
C GLN A 103 -4.40 14.03 -12.47
N THR A 104 -3.96 12.99 -13.16
CA THR A 104 -4.71 12.42 -14.29
C THR A 104 -6.06 11.81 -13.85
N THR A 105 -6.15 11.27 -12.63
CA THR A 105 -7.42 10.83 -12.03
C THR A 105 -8.37 12.01 -11.82
N LYS A 106 -7.86 13.14 -11.33
CA LYS A 106 -8.65 14.36 -11.17
C LYS A 106 -9.15 14.87 -12.52
N ASP A 107 -8.27 14.98 -13.50
CA ASP A 107 -8.61 15.44 -14.85
C ASP A 107 -9.68 14.54 -15.49
N LEU A 108 -9.60 13.22 -15.27
CA LEU A 108 -10.61 12.25 -15.71
C LEU A 108 -11.97 12.48 -15.03
N ASN A 109 -11.97 12.67 -13.71
CA ASN A 109 -13.20 12.92 -12.94
C ASN A 109 -13.85 14.24 -13.38
N ASP A 110 -13.06 15.31 -13.55
CA ASP A 110 -13.54 16.61 -14.01
C ASP A 110 -14.16 16.48 -15.42
N ALA A 111 -13.50 15.77 -16.34
CA ALA A 111 -14.01 15.52 -17.68
C ALA A 111 -15.30 14.65 -17.67
N ALA A 112 -15.39 13.69 -16.74
CA ALA A 112 -16.58 12.85 -16.59
C ALA A 112 -17.80 13.68 -16.09
N VAL A 113 -17.59 14.51 -15.08
CA VAL A 113 -18.63 15.39 -14.54
C VAL A 113 -19.11 16.38 -15.62
N GLU A 114 -18.16 17.05 -16.31
CA GLU A 114 -18.48 17.97 -17.40
C GLU A 114 -19.29 17.28 -18.53
N TYR A 115 -18.94 16.02 -18.86
CA TYR A 115 -19.66 15.24 -19.85
C TYR A 115 -21.09 14.87 -19.40
N ILE A 116 -21.27 14.49 -18.13
CA ILE A 116 -22.57 14.12 -17.57
C ILE A 116 -23.47 15.34 -17.44
N ASP A 117 -22.97 16.43 -16.85
CA ASP A 117 -23.74 17.64 -16.64
C ASP A 117 -24.10 18.34 -17.96
N GLY A 118 -23.21 18.24 -18.95
CA GLY A 118 -23.42 18.79 -20.28
C GLY A 118 -24.24 17.94 -21.26
N ILE A 119 -24.67 16.73 -20.87
CA ILE A 119 -25.24 15.74 -21.80
C ILE A 119 -26.48 16.22 -22.52
N GLU A 120 -27.33 17.05 -21.87
CA GLU A 120 -28.54 17.63 -22.47
C GLU A 120 -28.18 18.62 -23.56
N VAL A 121 -27.24 19.51 -23.31
CA VAL A 121 -26.75 20.51 -24.26
C VAL A 121 -26.02 19.85 -25.43
N ILE A 122 -25.19 18.83 -25.13
CA ILE A 122 -24.46 18.07 -26.14
C ILE A 122 -25.44 17.39 -27.11
N LYS A 123 -26.50 16.78 -26.60
CA LYS A 123 -27.57 16.16 -27.43
C LYS A 123 -28.35 17.15 -28.22
N ALA A 124 -28.70 18.31 -27.63
CA ALA A 124 -29.46 19.34 -28.30
C ALA A 124 -28.73 19.97 -29.50
N PHE A 125 -27.42 20.17 -29.39
CA PHE A 125 -26.57 20.81 -30.40
C PHE A 125 -25.78 19.80 -31.28
N GLY A 126 -25.92 18.50 -31.11
CA GLY A 126 -25.26 17.48 -31.92
C GLY A 126 -23.72 17.42 -31.76
N LYS A 127 -23.16 18.06 -30.73
CA LYS A 127 -21.70 18.10 -30.48
C LYS A 127 -21.18 16.89 -29.64
N THR A 128 -21.80 15.75 -29.80
CA THR A 128 -21.47 14.53 -29.05
C THR A 128 -20.03 14.06 -29.25
N GLU A 129 -19.52 14.20 -30.47
CA GLU A 129 -18.19 13.70 -30.85
C GLU A 129 -17.04 14.45 -30.16
N SER A 130 -17.11 15.80 -30.09
CA SER A 130 -16.06 16.62 -29.48
C SER A 130 -15.98 16.45 -27.95
N SER A 131 -17.12 16.36 -27.29
CA SER A 131 -17.19 16.17 -25.83
C SER A 131 -16.77 14.78 -25.41
N TYR A 132 -17.17 13.77 -26.20
CA TYR A 132 -16.72 12.40 -26.00
C TYR A 132 -15.21 12.25 -26.23
N ALA A 133 -14.64 12.94 -27.22
CA ALA A 133 -13.20 12.94 -27.48
C ALA A 133 -12.40 13.52 -26.30
N LYS A 134 -12.91 14.57 -25.62
CA LYS A 134 -12.28 15.14 -24.42
C LYS A 134 -12.23 14.12 -23.28
N PHE A 135 -13.36 13.47 -23.00
CA PHE A 135 -13.43 12.43 -21.98
C PHE A 135 -12.50 11.25 -22.30
N THR A 136 -12.54 10.75 -23.55
CA THR A 136 -11.68 9.64 -23.99
C THR A 136 -10.20 10.00 -23.88
N LYS A 137 -9.80 11.22 -24.21
CA LYS A 137 -8.43 11.70 -24.07
C LYS A 137 -7.99 11.70 -22.60
N ALA A 138 -8.83 12.16 -21.67
CA ALA A 138 -8.54 12.14 -20.24
C ALA A 138 -8.43 10.70 -19.71
N ALA A 139 -9.32 9.80 -20.16
CA ALA A 139 -9.30 8.39 -19.81
C ALA A 139 -8.02 7.67 -20.29
N MET A 140 -7.61 7.95 -21.52
CA MET A 140 -6.35 7.42 -22.07
C MET A 140 -5.13 7.98 -21.33
N ALA A 141 -5.09 9.26 -21.01
CA ALA A 141 -4.00 9.88 -20.25
C ALA A 141 -3.86 9.26 -18.84
N TYR A 142 -4.99 8.99 -18.17
CA TYR A 142 -4.99 8.27 -16.91
C TYR A 142 -4.47 6.83 -17.08
N ALA A 143 -5.00 6.09 -18.07
CA ALA A 143 -4.58 4.72 -18.33
C ALA A 143 -3.08 4.62 -18.62
N ASP A 144 -2.55 5.48 -19.48
CA ASP A 144 -1.12 5.52 -19.83
C ASP A 144 -0.24 5.85 -18.62
N SER A 145 -0.67 6.80 -17.80
CA SER A 145 0.02 7.16 -16.55
C SER A 145 0.09 5.98 -15.60
N PHE A 146 -1.06 5.34 -15.37
CA PHE A 146 -1.19 4.20 -14.46
C PHE A 146 -0.41 2.96 -14.96
N ILE A 147 -0.54 2.63 -16.26
CA ILE A 147 0.19 1.51 -16.88
C ILE A 147 1.70 1.73 -16.82
N SER A 148 2.17 2.94 -17.11
CA SER A 148 3.59 3.28 -17.06
C SER A 148 4.15 3.15 -15.64
N TRP A 149 3.39 3.58 -14.65
CA TRP A 149 3.72 3.43 -13.23
C TRP A 149 3.74 1.95 -12.83
N MET A 150 2.67 1.21 -13.14
CA MET A 150 2.58 -0.21 -12.83
C MET A 150 3.69 -1.05 -13.47
N LYS A 151 4.06 -0.78 -14.73
CA LYS A 151 5.17 -1.49 -15.39
C LYS A 151 6.48 -1.31 -14.64
N ARG A 152 6.81 -0.11 -14.17
CA ARG A 152 8.02 0.15 -13.40
C ARG A 152 7.99 -0.51 -12.03
N CYS A 153 6.90 -0.34 -11.29
CA CYS A 153 6.72 -0.99 -9.99
C CYS A 153 6.75 -2.51 -10.10
N SER A 154 6.17 -3.09 -11.14
CA SER A 154 6.09 -4.54 -11.34
C SER A 154 7.46 -5.21 -11.46
N ILE A 155 8.44 -4.54 -12.06
CA ILE A 155 9.81 -5.09 -12.17
C ILE A 155 10.44 -5.23 -10.79
N PHE A 156 10.41 -4.17 -9.99
CA PHE A 156 10.98 -4.17 -8.64
C PHE A 156 10.19 -5.05 -7.67
N HIS A 157 8.86 -5.01 -7.77
CA HIS A 157 7.99 -5.86 -6.97
C HIS A 157 8.18 -7.34 -7.32
N GLY A 158 8.26 -7.67 -8.61
CA GLY A 158 8.55 -9.02 -9.08
C GLY A 158 9.91 -9.53 -8.58
N LEU A 159 10.95 -8.69 -8.64
CA LEU A 159 12.25 -9.02 -8.11
C LEU A 159 12.21 -9.27 -6.59
N MET A 160 11.52 -8.41 -5.83
CA MET A 160 11.31 -8.59 -4.40
C MET A 160 10.58 -9.91 -4.09
N MET A 161 9.50 -10.20 -4.81
CA MET A 161 8.70 -11.42 -4.63
C MET A 161 9.46 -12.70 -4.98
N VAL A 162 10.38 -12.62 -5.94
CA VAL A 162 11.24 -13.75 -6.31
C VAL A 162 12.38 -13.90 -5.30
N VAL A 163 13.11 -12.83 -4.98
CA VAL A 163 14.34 -12.91 -4.18
C VAL A 163 14.07 -13.22 -2.71
N THR A 164 13.01 -12.68 -2.14
CA THR A 164 12.73 -12.85 -0.69
C THR A 164 12.51 -14.31 -0.28
N PRO A 165 11.75 -15.17 -1.00
CA PRO A 165 11.64 -16.59 -0.68
C PRO A 165 12.93 -17.39 -0.87
N TYR A 166 13.91 -16.85 -1.61
CA TYR A 166 15.19 -17.52 -1.86
C TYR A 166 16.16 -17.52 -0.67
N THR A 167 15.75 -17.02 0.51
CA THR A 167 16.49 -17.24 1.76
C THR A 167 16.77 -18.72 1.99
N LEU A 168 15.83 -19.58 1.67
CA LEU A 168 16.01 -21.03 1.73
C LEU A 168 17.08 -21.54 0.74
N LEU A 169 17.13 -20.94 -0.46
CA LEU A 169 18.10 -21.34 -1.49
C LEU A 169 19.55 -21.01 -1.09
N THR A 170 19.76 -19.99 -0.27
CA THR A 170 21.09 -19.69 0.30
C THR A 170 21.39 -20.54 1.52
N VAL A 171 20.42 -20.73 2.41
CA VAL A 171 20.61 -21.50 3.65
C VAL A 171 20.84 -22.99 3.39
N LEU A 172 20.15 -23.60 2.41
CA LEU A 172 20.28 -25.04 2.11
C LEU A 172 21.69 -25.45 1.68
N PRO A 173 22.31 -24.87 0.62
CA PRO A 173 23.61 -25.36 0.16
C PRO A 173 24.73 -25.07 1.16
N PHE A 174 24.72 -23.87 1.77
CA PHE A 174 25.74 -23.52 2.75
C PHE A 174 25.57 -24.31 4.06
N GLY A 175 24.33 -24.51 4.52
CA GLY A 175 24.03 -25.34 5.69
C GLY A 175 24.41 -26.81 5.46
N ALA A 176 24.07 -27.38 4.31
CA ALA A 176 24.48 -28.73 3.95
C ALA A 176 26.02 -28.89 3.91
N HIS A 177 26.71 -27.86 3.38
CA HIS A 177 28.17 -27.84 3.39
C HIS A 177 28.76 -27.82 4.82
N TYR A 178 28.19 -27.04 5.74
CA TYR A 178 28.63 -26.99 7.13
C TYR A 178 28.32 -28.27 7.88
N VAL A 179 27.19 -28.92 7.61
CA VAL A 179 26.87 -30.25 8.18
C VAL A 179 27.82 -31.32 7.64
N ALA A 180 28.12 -31.30 6.33
CA ALA A 180 29.05 -32.26 5.73
C ALA A 180 30.50 -32.15 6.29
N ASN A 181 30.88 -30.93 6.72
CA ASN A 181 32.16 -30.67 7.38
C ASN A 181 32.12 -30.84 8.91
N GLU A 182 31.06 -31.42 9.47
CA GLU A 182 30.84 -31.62 10.90
C GLU A 182 30.94 -30.35 11.77
N THR A 183 30.79 -29.17 11.15
CA THR A 183 30.85 -27.87 11.83
C THR A 183 29.51 -27.39 12.34
N LEU A 184 28.40 -28.02 11.92
CA LEU A 184 27.03 -27.72 12.29
C LEU A 184 26.27 -29.03 12.60
N ALA A 185 25.55 -29.09 13.73
CA ALA A 185 24.68 -30.21 14.03
C ALA A 185 23.46 -30.23 13.08
N ILE A 186 23.00 -31.43 12.71
CA ILE A 186 21.82 -31.61 11.86
C ILE A 186 20.57 -30.97 12.47
N SER A 187 20.42 -31.04 13.82
CA SER A 187 19.33 -30.41 14.55
C SER A 187 19.28 -28.88 14.32
N ASP A 188 20.44 -28.23 14.43
CA ASP A 188 20.57 -26.80 14.29
C ASP A 188 20.35 -26.37 12.84
N PHE A 189 20.78 -27.19 11.89
CA PHE A 189 20.49 -26.95 10.46
C PHE A 189 19.00 -27.02 10.16
N VAL A 190 18.25 -27.98 10.71
CA VAL A 190 16.79 -28.05 10.55
C VAL A 190 16.11 -26.83 11.16
N ILE A 191 16.57 -26.39 12.34
CA ILE A 191 16.07 -25.15 12.96
C ILE A 191 16.32 -23.96 12.04
N CYS A 192 17.52 -23.82 11.47
CA CYS A 192 17.85 -22.73 10.54
C CYS A 192 16.97 -22.73 9.29
N ILE A 193 16.61 -23.91 8.76
CA ILE A 193 15.66 -24.02 7.63
C ILE A 193 14.29 -23.45 8.02
N ILE A 194 13.76 -23.86 9.18
CA ILE A 194 12.45 -23.40 9.65
C ILE A 194 12.47 -21.89 9.90
N LEU A 195 13.51 -21.36 10.52
CA LEU A 195 13.67 -19.93 10.77
C LEU A 195 13.76 -19.13 9.48
N SER A 196 14.48 -19.63 8.47
CA SER A 196 14.61 -18.96 7.17
C SER A 196 13.27 -18.79 6.45
N LEU A 197 12.38 -19.76 6.56
CA LEU A 197 11.02 -19.68 6.01
C LEU A 197 10.14 -18.71 6.80
N GLY A 198 10.34 -18.61 8.12
CA GLY A 198 9.55 -17.73 8.99
C GLY A 198 9.79 -16.24 8.78
N ILE A 199 10.95 -15.83 8.26
CA ILE A 199 11.30 -14.41 8.02
C ILE A 199 10.53 -13.81 6.84
N VAL A 200 10.24 -14.60 5.82
CA VAL A 200 9.76 -14.13 4.50
C VAL A 200 8.38 -13.48 4.59
N GLY A 201 7.42 -14.16 5.21
CA GLY A 201 6.03 -13.69 5.29
C GLY A 201 5.89 -12.29 5.92
N PRO A 202 6.40 -12.09 7.14
CA PRO A 202 6.35 -10.79 7.82
C PRO A 202 6.99 -9.66 7.02
N LEU A 203 8.13 -9.89 6.36
CA LEU A 203 8.80 -8.85 5.56
C LEU A 203 7.98 -8.41 4.35
N ILE A 204 7.35 -9.34 3.64
CA ILE A 204 6.46 -9.04 2.52
C ILE A 204 5.25 -8.22 3.01
N THR A 205 4.69 -8.60 4.15
CA THR A 205 3.53 -7.92 4.74
C THR A 205 3.85 -6.49 5.15
N VAL A 206 5.01 -6.24 5.78
CA VAL A 206 5.47 -4.87 6.11
C VAL A 206 5.63 -4.01 4.86
N GLY A 207 6.19 -4.55 3.79
CA GLY A 207 6.30 -3.86 2.50
C GLY A 207 4.94 -3.43 1.94
N SER A 208 3.93 -4.30 2.03
CA SER A 208 2.56 -4.02 1.58
C SER A 208 1.90 -2.89 2.38
N TYR A 209 2.05 -2.88 3.71
CA TYR A 209 1.49 -1.82 4.56
C TYR A 209 2.16 -0.47 4.36
N THR A 210 3.46 -0.44 4.11
CA THR A 210 4.16 0.81 3.82
C THR A 210 3.59 1.45 2.55
N CYS A 211 3.31 0.67 1.52
CA CYS A 211 2.66 1.16 0.30
C CYS A 211 1.26 1.72 0.60
N LEU A 212 0.46 1.04 1.42
CA LEU A 212 -0.91 1.45 1.80
C LEU A 212 -0.91 2.75 2.62
N LEU A 213 0.01 2.92 3.57
CA LEU A 213 0.14 4.13 4.38
C LEU A 213 0.54 5.34 3.54
N TYR A 214 1.40 5.16 2.54
CA TYR A 214 1.81 6.24 1.63
C TYR A 214 0.72 6.65 0.64
N THR A 215 -0.20 5.75 0.30
CA THR A 215 -1.34 6.03 -0.60
C THR A 215 -2.53 6.65 0.11
N SER A 216 -2.56 6.66 1.45
CA SER A 216 -3.61 7.32 2.21
C SER A 216 -3.53 8.83 2.04
N PRO A 217 -4.60 9.51 1.55
CA PRO A 217 -4.61 10.94 1.32
C PRO A 217 -4.36 11.70 2.63
N SER A 218 -3.26 12.48 2.65
CA SER A 218 -2.90 13.32 3.80
C SER A 218 -4.00 14.34 4.10
N PRO A 219 -4.24 14.68 5.38
CA PRO A 219 -5.14 15.78 5.74
C PRO A 219 -4.74 17.13 5.14
N ARG A 220 -3.47 17.32 4.75
CA ARG A 220 -2.95 18.54 4.11
C ARG A 220 -3.38 18.68 2.64
N ASP A 221 -3.54 17.61 1.91
CA ASP A 221 -3.94 17.66 0.49
C ASP A 221 -5.39 18.17 0.30
N ARG A 222 -6.15 18.23 1.39
CA ARG A 222 -7.55 18.73 1.41
C ARG A 222 -7.67 20.24 1.52
N SER A 223 -6.64 20.95 1.99
CA SER A 223 -6.66 22.41 2.08
C SER A 223 -6.49 23.07 0.71
N VAL A 224 -5.83 22.39 -0.24
CA VAL A 224 -5.56 22.87 -1.60
C VAL A 224 -6.77 22.69 -2.52
N SER A 225 -7.68 21.78 -2.23
CA SER A 225 -8.90 21.57 -3.05
C SER A 225 -10.08 22.50 -2.68
N ARG A 226 -9.86 23.46 -1.77
CA ARG A 226 -10.87 24.46 -1.35
C ARG A 226 -10.57 25.88 -1.84
N MET A 227 -9.54 26.07 -2.67
CA MET A 227 -9.27 27.27 -3.44
C MET A 227 -9.54 27.00 -4.93
#